data_d0fd1f84fe80c780cf7bcb8e9e7be899
#
_entry.id   d0fd1f84fe80c780cf7bcb8e9e7be899
#
_cell.length_a   1.000
_cell.length_b   1.000
_cell.length_c   1.000
_cell.angle_alpha   90.00
_cell.angle_beta   90.00
_cell.angle_gamma   90.00
#
_symmetry.space_group_name_H-M   'P 1'
#
loop_
_entity.id
_entity.type
_entity.pdbx_description
1 polymer ?
#
loop_
_entity_poly.entity_id
_entity_poly.type
_entity_poly.pdbx_seq_one_letter_code
_entity_poly.pdbx_strand_id
1 'polypeptide(L)'
;WNYSWRTGSDQYGDPVPNSMYRYLWSNGPKECLEFADYSFDEHFGKPIPSFPPREVLYDYILGRVKKGNLKSKIKFNTTVTNVSYDNESFEVTYRDKKNAKTLKEVFDYVIVSTGHFSVPFIPEYPGMKAFPGRIMHSHDFRDAEEFRGKNVVVLGSSYSAEDVALQCHKYGAKSVTIGYRHNPMGFKWPEGMKEVFHLDRLEGNKAIFK
;
A
#
# COMPACT_ATOMS: atom_id res chain seq x y z
N TRP A 1 0.14 -5.81 -7.03
CA TRP A 1 1.60 -5.87 -6.77
C TRP A 1 2.44 -5.15 -7.82
N ASN A 2 1.84 -4.62 -8.88
CA ASN A 2 2.55 -3.79 -9.85
C ASN A 2 2.81 -2.40 -9.27
N TYR A 3 4.09 -2.06 -9.05
CA TYR A 3 4.48 -0.77 -8.51
C TYR A 3 4.24 0.37 -9.50
N SER A 4 3.79 1.51 -9.00
CA SER A 4 3.63 2.74 -9.76
C SER A 4 3.97 3.95 -8.88
N TRP A 5 4.62 4.96 -9.45
CA TRP A 5 4.83 6.26 -8.82
C TRP A 5 3.54 7.08 -8.67
N ARG A 6 2.50 6.71 -9.38
CA ARG A 6 1.24 7.45 -9.41
C ARG A 6 0.54 7.40 -8.06
N THR A 7 0.05 8.55 -7.64
CA THR A 7 -0.81 8.75 -6.47
C THR A 7 -2.08 9.49 -6.90
N GLY A 8 -3.05 9.65 -6.00
CA GLY A 8 -4.30 10.35 -6.30
C GLY A 8 -5.19 9.58 -7.28
N SER A 9 -5.35 10.08 -8.51
CA SER A 9 -6.20 9.47 -9.53
C SER A 9 -5.42 9.01 -10.75
N ASP A 10 -5.93 7.98 -11.42
CA ASP A 10 -5.40 7.50 -12.69
C ASP A 10 -5.82 8.42 -13.87
N GLN A 11 -5.41 8.07 -15.09
CA GLN A 11 -5.74 8.84 -16.29
C GLN A 11 -7.23 8.84 -16.66
N TYR A 12 -8.03 8.04 -15.98
CA TYR A 12 -9.47 7.94 -16.19
C TYR A 12 -10.27 8.57 -15.03
N GLY A 13 -9.57 9.18 -14.04
CA GLY A 13 -10.16 9.81 -12.87
C GLY A 13 -10.49 8.87 -11.72
N ASP A 14 -10.17 7.57 -11.83
CA ASP A 14 -10.37 6.62 -10.74
C ASP A 14 -9.26 6.77 -9.69
N PRO A 15 -9.57 6.61 -8.40
CA PRO A 15 -8.55 6.57 -7.35
C PRO A 15 -7.51 5.49 -7.62
N VAL A 16 -6.23 5.80 -7.39
CA VAL A 16 -5.15 4.82 -7.46
C VAL A 16 -5.21 3.93 -6.22
N PRO A 17 -5.54 2.65 -6.33
CA PRO A 17 -5.70 1.77 -5.16
C PRO A 17 -4.37 1.28 -4.58
N ASN A 18 -3.26 1.56 -5.26
CA ASN A 18 -1.95 1.00 -4.95
C ASN A 18 -1.23 1.83 -3.89
N SER A 19 -0.93 1.21 -2.75
CA SER A 19 -0.15 1.77 -1.64
C SER A 19 1.30 1.27 -1.59
N MET A 20 1.80 0.62 -2.64
CA MET A 20 3.16 0.11 -2.68
C MET A 20 4.18 1.22 -2.87
N TYR A 21 5.37 1.00 -2.32
CA TYR A 21 6.52 1.89 -2.44
C TYR A 21 7.75 1.14 -2.97
N ARG A 22 8.74 1.89 -3.41
CA ARG A 22 9.88 1.39 -4.21
C ARG A 22 10.61 0.23 -3.53
N TYR A 23 10.93 0.36 -2.27
CA TYR A 23 11.71 -0.63 -1.53
C TYR A 23 10.87 -1.42 -0.52
N LEU A 24 9.63 -1.71 -0.89
CA LEU A 24 8.75 -2.58 -0.11
C LEU A 24 9.26 -4.03 -0.17
N TRP A 25 9.40 -4.65 0.98
CA TRP A 25 9.67 -6.07 1.16
C TRP A 25 8.44 -6.76 1.75
N SER A 26 8.30 -8.04 1.48
CA SER A 26 7.29 -8.82 2.16
C SER A 26 7.62 -8.93 3.66
N ASN A 27 6.63 -8.70 4.50
CA ASN A 27 6.70 -8.93 5.94
C ASN A 27 6.21 -10.34 6.33
N GLY A 28 5.82 -11.16 5.35
CA GLY A 28 5.52 -12.58 5.49
C GLY A 28 6.53 -13.43 4.71
N PRO A 29 6.88 -14.62 5.21
CA PRO A 29 7.79 -15.53 4.52
C PRO A 29 7.14 -16.05 3.23
N LYS A 30 7.94 -16.25 2.19
CA LYS A 30 7.48 -16.76 0.88
C LYS A 30 6.72 -18.09 1.01
N GLU A 31 7.12 -18.91 1.95
CA GLU A 31 6.51 -20.20 2.24
C GLU A 31 5.04 -20.11 2.66
N CYS A 32 4.62 -18.95 3.19
CA CYS A 32 3.21 -18.63 3.50
C CYS A 32 2.50 -17.89 2.37
N LEU A 33 3.19 -17.54 1.29
CA LEU A 33 2.67 -16.78 0.15
C LEU A 33 2.55 -17.64 -1.11
N GLU A 34 3.01 -18.88 -1.07
CA GLU A 34 2.96 -19.79 -2.22
C GLU A 34 1.54 -20.23 -2.56
N PHE A 35 1.28 -20.31 -3.86
CA PHE A 35 0.12 -21.04 -4.33
C PHE A 35 0.33 -22.53 -4.14
N ALA A 36 -0.73 -23.26 -3.80
CA ALA A 36 -0.65 -24.71 -3.52
C ALA A 36 -0.08 -25.54 -4.67
N ASP A 37 -0.23 -25.07 -5.90
CA ASP A 37 0.19 -25.75 -7.14
C ASP A 37 1.33 -25.02 -7.86
N TYR A 38 2.01 -24.07 -7.20
CA TYR A 38 3.09 -23.29 -7.82
C TYR A 38 3.99 -22.67 -6.76
N SER A 39 5.19 -23.24 -6.57
CA SER A 39 6.14 -22.74 -5.59
C SER A 39 7.05 -21.63 -6.15
N PHE A 40 7.68 -20.86 -5.27
CA PHE A 40 8.72 -19.90 -5.68
C PHE A 40 9.91 -20.59 -6.29
N ASP A 41 10.32 -21.73 -5.73
CA ASP A 41 11.47 -22.49 -6.23
C ASP A 41 11.20 -23.06 -7.64
N GLU A 42 9.97 -23.53 -7.91
CA GLU A 42 9.55 -23.91 -9.26
C GLU A 42 9.62 -22.71 -10.23
N HIS A 43 9.15 -21.53 -9.79
CA HIS A 43 9.13 -20.34 -10.65
C HIS A 43 10.52 -19.84 -11.00
N PHE A 44 11.41 -19.71 -9.99
CA PHE A 44 12.75 -19.14 -10.19
C PHE A 44 13.82 -20.17 -10.58
N GLY A 45 13.53 -21.47 -10.49
CA GLY A 45 14.49 -22.56 -10.74
C GLY A 45 15.63 -22.63 -9.73
N LYS A 46 15.52 -21.93 -8.61
CA LYS A 46 16.50 -21.84 -7.52
C LYS A 46 15.85 -21.34 -6.23
N PRO A 47 16.39 -21.70 -5.07
CA PRO A 47 15.97 -21.12 -3.80
C PRO A 47 16.16 -19.60 -3.76
N ILE A 48 15.18 -18.91 -3.18
CA ILE A 48 15.25 -17.47 -2.90
C ILE A 48 15.04 -17.21 -1.41
N PRO A 49 15.44 -16.03 -0.87
CA PRO A 49 15.19 -15.68 0.53
C PRO A 49 13.71 -15.73 0.91
N SER A 50 13.42 -16.13 2.16
CA SER A 50 12.04 -16.27 2.65
C SER A 50 11.25 -14.96 2.63
N PHE A 51 11.89 -13.81 2.81
CA PHE A 51 11.24 -12.51 2.74
C PHE A 51 11.64 -11.80 1.44
N PRO A 52 10.87 -11.98 0.34
CA PRO A 52 11.23 -11.42 -0.95
C PRO A 52 10.88 -9.94 -1.07
N PRO A 53 11.64 -9.17 -1.85
CA PRO A 53 11.22 -7.83 -2.24
C PRO A 53 9.98 -7.88 -3.14
N ARG A 54 9.26 -6.78 -3.18
CA ARG A 54 8.00 -6.62 -3.92
C ARG A 54 8.07 -7.09 -5.37
N GLU A 55 9.13 -6.77 -6.08
CA GLU A 55 9.31 -7.14 -7.49
C GLU A 55 9.42 -8.66 -7.70
N VAL A 56 10.04 -9.36 -6.77
CA VAL A 56 10.13 -10.85 -6.80
C VAL A 56 8.75 -11.46 -6.63
N LEU A 57 7.96 -10.94 -5.68
CA LEU A 57 6.58 -11.39 -5.49
C LEU A 57 5.71 -11.09 -6.71
N TYR A 58 5.88 -9.92 -7.31
CA TYR A 58 5.15 -9.55 -8.52
C TYR A 58 5.47 -10.49 -9.70
N ASP A 59 6.75 -10.80 -9.91
CA ASP A 59 7.18 -11.73 -10.97
C ASP A 59 6.62 -13.13 -10.75
N TYR A 60 6.65 -13.61 -9.51
CA TYR A 60 6.05 -14.88 -9.12
C TYR A 60 4.54 -14.96 -9.45
N ILE A 61 3.78 -13.89 -9.11
CA ILE A 61 2.34 -13.81 -9.44
C ILE A 61 2.12 -13.83 -10.96
N LEU A 62 2.93 -13.09 -11.72
CA LEU A 62 2.87 -13.12 -13.19
C LEU A 62 3.19 -14.51 -13.76
N GLY A 63 4.15 -15.21 -13.17
CA GLY A 63 4.46 -16.60 -13.52
C GLY A 63 3.26 -17.52 -13.34
N ARG A 64 2.55 -17.40 -12.21
CA ARG A 64 1.33 -18.19 -11.95
C ARG A 64 0.21 -17.88 -12.95
N VAL A 65 0.02 -16.59 -13.28
CA VAL A 65 -0.96 -16.17 -14.31
C VAL A 65 -0.61 -16.76 -15.68
N LYS A 66 0.68 -16.80 -16.03
CA LYS A 66 1.18 -17.38 -17.28
C LYS A 66 0.97 -18.90 -17.30
N LYS A 67 1.37 -19.63 -16.24
CA LYS A 67 1.19 -21.07 -16.09
C LYS A 67 -0.28 -21.48 -16.26
N GLY A 68 -1.20 -20.71 -15.68
CA GLY A 68 -2.64 -20.96 -15.78
C GLY A 68 -3.31 -20.44 -17.07
N ASN A 69 -2.56 -19.82 -17.98
CA ASN A 69 -3.09 -19.17 -19.18
C ASN A 69 -4.28 -18.22 -18.88
N LEU A 70 -4.18 -17.47 -17.75
CA LEU A 70 -5.31 -16.69 -17.24
C LEU A 70 -5.42 -15.30 -17.87
N LYS A 71 -4.37 -14.82 -18.55
CA LYS A 71 -4.33 -13.45 -19.08
C LYS A 71 -5.49 -13.10 -19.99
N SER A 72 -5.94 -14.03 -20.83
CA SER A 72 -7.07 -13.86 -21.74
C SER A 72 -8.42 -13.77 -21.04
N LYS A 73 -8.49 -14.21 -19.77
CA LYS A 73 -9.71 -14.18 -18.94
C LYS A 73 -9.82 -12.89 -18.11
N ILE A 74 -8.82 -12.01 -18.16
CA ILE A 74 -8.80 -10.77 -17.40
C ILE A 74 -9.26 -9.63 -18.28
N LYS A 75 -10.32 -8.93 -17.88
CA LYS A 75 -10.77 -7.68 -18.51
C LYS A 75 -9.97 -6.51 -17.91
N PHE A 76 -8.89 -6.12 -18.56
CA PHE A 76 -8.09 -4.96 -18.16
C PHE A 76 -8.81 -3.63 -18.44
N ASN A 77 -8.39 -2.56 -17.77
CA ASN A 77 -8.99 -1.23 -17.86
C ASN A 77 -10.50 -1.24 -17.57
N THR A 78 -10.90 -2.07 -16.65
CA THR A 78 -12.29 -2.27 -16.25
C THR A 78 -12.43 -1.99 -14.76
N THR A 79 -13.35 -1.09 -14.39
CA THR A 79 -13.65 -0.77 -13.00
C THR A 79 -15.04 -1.28 -12.66
N VAL A 80 -15.13 -2.21 -11.72
CA VAL A 80 -16.42 -2.61 -11.14
C VAL A 80 -16.93 -1.47 -10.27
N THR A 81 -18.16 -1.02 -10.54
CA THR A 81 -18.79 0.12 -9.85
C THR A 81 -19.92 -0.29 -8.94
N ASN A 82 -20.55 -1.43 -9.20
CA ASN A 82 -21.61 -1.97 -8.36
C ASN A 82 -21.71 -3.49 -8.51
N VAL A 83 -22.11 -4.15 -7.44
CA VAL A 83 -22.51 -5.56 -7.41
C VAL A 83 -23.80 -5.63 -6.63
N SER A 84 -24.85 -6.17 -7.22
CA SER A 84 -26.13 -6.43 -6.59
C SER A 84 -26.50 -7.92 -6.68
N TYR A 85 -27.23 -8.42 -5.70
CA TYR A 85 -27.70 -9.80 -5.63
C TYR A 85 -29.24 -9.82 -5.52
N ASP A 86 -29.88 -10.59 -6.38
CA ASP A 86 -31.34 -10.67 -6.47
C ASP A 86 -31.94 -11.95 -5.83
N ASN A 87 -31.18 -12.68 -5.03
CA ASN A 87 -31.42 -14.00 -4.42
C ASN A 87 -31.20 -15.20 -5.34
N GLU A 88 -30.82 -15.01 -6.60
CA GLU A 88 -30.51 -16.07 -7.55
C GLU A 88 -29.13 -15.87 -8.18
N SER A 89 -28.81 -14.63 -8.54
CA SER A 89 -27.59 -14.28 -9.27
C SER A 89 -27.00 -12.93 -8.86
N PHE A 90 -25.77 -12.68 -9.27
CA PHE A 90 -25.11 -11.39 -9.09
C PHE A 90 -25.10 -10.59 -10.39
N GLU A 91 -25.71 -9.41 -10.37
CA GLU A 91 -25.52 -8.43 -11.44
C GLU A 91 -24.28 -7.57 -11.11
N VAL A 92 -23.28 -7.62 -11.96
CA VAL A 92 -22.05 -6.82 -11.85
C VAL A 92 -22.10 -5.69 -12.86
N THR A 93 -22.12 -4.45 -12.36
CA THR A 93 -22.00 -3.24 -13.20
C THR A 93 -20.53 -2.80 -13.21
N TYR A 94 -19.99 -2.60 -14.41
CA TYR A 94 -18.62 -2.17 -14.58
C TYR A 94 -18.46 -1.15 -15.71
N ARG A 95 -17.41 -0.34 -15.59
CA ARG A 95 -17.06 0.67 -16.59
C ARG A 95 -15.82 0.21 -17.38
N ASP A 96 -15.97 0.09 -18.70
CA ASP A 96 -14.85 -0.01 -19.63
C ASP A 96 -14.20 1.39 -19.76
N LYS A 97 -13.01 1.54 -19.21
CA LYS A 97 -12.29 2.83 -19.14
C LYS A 97 -11.86 3.32 -20.53
N LYS A 98 -11.56 2.42 -21.46
CA LYS A 98 -11.10 2.79 -22.81
C LYS A 98 -12.23 3.37 -23.65
N ASN A 99 -13.41 2.77 -23.57
CA ASN A 99 -14.56 3.12 -24.39
C ASN A 99 -15.56 4.02 -23.64
N ALA A 100 -15.30 4.35 -22.36
CA ALA A 100 -16.19 5.11 -21.49
C ALA A 100 -17.61 4.55 -21.41
N LYS A 101 -17.76 3.22 -21.53
CA LYS A 101 -19.06 2.54 -21.51
C LYS A 101 -19.29 1.86 -20.18
N THR A 102 -20.51 1.98 -19.66
CA THR A 102 -20.97 1.19 -18.52
C THR A 102 -21.71 -0.03 -19.06
N LEU A 103 -21.34 -1.20 -18.54
CA LEU A 103 -21.84 -2.50 -18.97
C LEU A 103 -22.31 -3.26 -17.72
N LYS A 104 -23.18 -4.25 -17.96
CA LYS A 104 -23.68 -5.16 -16.92
C LYS A 104 -23.53 -6.61 -17.39
N GLU A 105 -23.13 -7.47 -16.47
CA GLU A 105 -23.06 -8.93 -16.69
C GLU A 105 -23.59 -9.64 -15.46
N VAL A 106 -24.18 -10.83 -15.66
CA VAL A 106 -24.73 -11.66 -14.59
C VAL A 106 -23.80 -12.84 -14.32
N PHE A 107 -23.60 -13.17 -13.05
CA PHE A 107 -22.72 -14.23 -12.57
C PHE A 107 -23.40 -15.04 -11.47
N ASP A 108 -23.08 -16.33 -11.40
CA ASP A 108 -23.54 -17.20 -10.30
C ASP A 108 -22.76 -16.90 -8.99
N TYR A 109 -21.50 -16.47 -9.10
CA TYR A 109 -20.61 -16.20 -7.96
C TYR A 109 -19.78 -14.95 -8.19
N VAL A 110 -19.50 -14.21 -7.11
CA VAL A 110 -18.57 -13.07 -7.10
C VAL A 110 -17.58 -13.25 -5.95
N ILE A 111 -16.29 -13.15 -6.29
CA ILE A 111 -15.19 -13.12 -5.30
C ILE A 111 -14.64 -11.69 -5.25
N VAL A 112 -14.74 -11.07 -4.07
CA VAL A 112 -14.23 -9.72 -3.83
C VAL A 112 -12.75 -9.80 -3.46
N SER A 113 -11.87 -9.36 -4.37
CA SER A 113 -10.42 -9.40 -4.21
C SER A 113 -9.78 -8.01 -4.40
N THR A 114 -10.41 -6.97 -3.82
CA THR A 114 -10.05 -5.56 -4.01
C THR A 114 -8.82 -5.09 -3.23
N GLY A 115 -8.29 -5.93 -2.34
CA GLY A 115 -7.17 -5.60 -1.45
C GLY A 115 -7.64 -4.85 -0.19
N HIS A 116 -6.69 -4.59 0.71
CA HIS A 116 -6.99 -4.09 2.06
C HIS A 116 -6.86 -2.57 2.21
N PHE A 117 -5.93 -1.93 1.49
CA PHE A 117 -5.45 -0.57 1.79
C PHE A 117 -5.63 0.39 0.63
N SER A 118 -6.73 0.24 -0.12
CA SER A 118 -7.01 1.07 -1.30
C SER A 118 -7.58 2.44 -0.97
N VAL A 119 -8.26 2.60 0.17
CA VAL A 119 -8.87 3.86 0.59
C VAL A 119 -8.26 4.30 1.91
N PRO A 120 -7.50 5.43 1.94
CA PRO A 120 -6.88 5.92 3.16
C PRO A 120 -7.90 6.57 4.10
N PHE A 121 -7.78 6.28 5.40
CA PHE A 121 -8.42 7.06 6.45
C PHE A 121 -7.44 8.10 7.00
N ILE A 122 -7.73 9.38 6.77
CA ILE A 122 -6.86 10.48 7.18
C ILE A 122 -7.46 11.15 8.42
N PRO A 123 -6.85 10.99 9.61
CA PRO A 123 -7.31 11.68 10.81
C PRO A 123 -7.04 13.19 10.71
N GLU A 124 -7.90 13.99 11.31
CA GLU A 124 -7.68 15.43 11.42
C GLU A 124 -7.02 15.76 12.77
N TYR A 125 -6.00 16.60 12.72
CA TYR A 125 -5.35 17.19 13.89
C TYR A 125 -5.43 18.71 13.81
N PRO A 126 -5.55 19.42 14.96
CA PRO A 126 -5.51 20.88 14.99
C PRO A 126 -4.23 21.39 14.32
N GLY A 127 -4.35 22.38 13.46
CA GLY A 127 -3.23 23.00 12.75
C GLY A 127 -2.80 22.34 11.46
N MET A 128 -3.35 21.17 11.07
CA MET A 128 -2.95 20.49 9.81
C MET A 128 -3.09 21.36 8.58
N LYS A 129 -4.18 22.11 8.45
CA LYS A 129 -4.44 22.94 7.26
C LYS A 129 -3.47 24.13 7.13
N ALA A 130 -2.88 24.57 8.23
CA ALA A 130 -1.94 25.70 8.27
C ALA A 130 -0.47 25.23 8.31
N PHE A 131 -0.22 23.93 8.36
CA PHE A 131 1.14 23.40 8.44
C PHE A 131 1.90 23.64 7.12
N PRO A 132 3.05 24.31 7.14
CA PRO A 132 3.78 24.66 5.93
C PRO A 132 4.55 23.50 5.30
N GLY A 133 4.73 22.40 6.04
CA GLY A 133 5.40 21.21 5.56
C GLY A 133 4.47 20.26 4.81
N ARG A 134 5.05 19.19 4.27
CA ARG A 134 4.27 18.15 3.58
C ARG A 134 3.55 17.26 4.59
N ILE A 135 2.26 17.06 4.38
CA ILE A 135 1.45 16.04 5.06
C ILE A 135 0.96 15.06 4.01
N MET A 136 1.04 13.77 4.31
CA MET A 136 0.56 12.72 3.43
C MET A 136 0.11 11.49 4.24
N HIS A 137 -0.78 10.71 3.69
CA HIS A 137 -1.06 9.37 4.19
C HIS A 137 -0.02 8.37 3.64
N SER A 138 0.32 7.33 4.40
CA SER A 138 1.26 6.29 3.98
C SER A 138 0.83 5.57 2.69
N HIS A 139 -0.45 5.60 2.35
CA HIS A 139 -0.97 5.14 1.06
C HIS A 139 -0.24 5.80 -0.14
N ASP A 140 0.12 7.06 -0.02
CA ASP A 140 0.79 7.82 -1.08
C ASP A 140 2.31 7.86 -0.95
N PHE A 141 2.86 7.22 0.07
CA PHE A 141 4.31 7.03 0.18
C PHE A 141 4.82 6.15 -0.96
N ARG A 142 5.85 6.62 -1.69
CA ARG A 142 6.43 5.91 -2.83
C ARG A 142 7.93 5.70 -2.68
N ASP A 143 8.64 6.64 -2.07
CA ASP A 143 10.08 6.59 -1.87
C ASP A 143 10.48 7.45 -0.66
N ALA A 144 11.46 6.99 0.08
CA ALA A 144 12.01 7.71 1.24
C ALA A 144 13.04 8.77 0.86
N GLU A 145 13.58 8.75 -0.34
CA GLU A 145 14.61 9.73 -0.78
C GLU A 145 14.10 11.18 -0.74
N GLU A 146 12.79 11.39 -0.93
CA GLU A 146 12.18 12.72 -0.85
C GLU A 146 12.30 13.37 0.55
N PHE A 147 12.55 12.56 1.58
CA PHE A 147 12.68 13.01 2.97
C PHE A 147 14.13 13.24 3.42
N ARG A 148 15.09 13.09 2.51
CA ARG A 148 16.52 13.33 2.81
C ARG A 148 16.74 14.72 3.42
N GLY A 149 17.45 14.76 4.55
CA GLY A 149 17.74 15.99 5.31
C GLY A 149 16.56 16.61 6.05
N LYS A 150 15.37 16.01 6.00
CA LYS A 150 14.16 16.54 6.64
C LYS A 150 13.93 15.92 8.02
N ASN A 151 13.24 16.65 8.89
CA ASN A 151 12.66 16.09 10.10
C ASN A 151 11.31 15.47 9.74
N VAL A 152 11.15 14.20 10.01
CA VAL A 152 9.96 13.42 9.63
C VAL A 152 9.20 13.00 10.87
N VAL A 153 7.89 13.13 10.83
CA VAL A 153 6.97 12.57 11.84
C VAL A 153 6.14 11.47 11.16
N VAL A 154 6.17 10.28 11.72
CA VAL A 154 5.35 9.13 11.28
C VAL A 154 4.33 8.87 12.38
N LEU A 155 3.04 8.91 12.05
CA LEU A 155 1.96 8.65 13.02
C LEU A 155 1.44 7.22 12.85
N GLY A 156 1.63 6.42 13.88
CA GLY A 156 1.27 5.01 13.95
C GLY A 156 2.34 4.18 14.68
N SER A 157 1.97 2.99 15.13
CA SER A 157 2.87 2.06 15.84
C SER A 157 2.64 0.61 15.40
N SER A 158 2.56 0.39 14.10
CA SER A 158 2.44 -0.94 13.49
C SER A 158 3.42 -1.07 12.32
N TYR A 159 3.44 -2.21 11.65
CA TYR A 159 4.40 -2.56 10.59
C TYR A 159 4.62 -1.49 9.52
N SER A 160 3.56 -0.78 9.09
CA SER A 160 3.72 0.30 8.12
C SER A 160 4.49 1.49 8.69
N ALA A 161 4.26 1.84 9.96
CA ALA A 161 4.98 2.93 10.62
C ALA A 161 6.45 2.57 10.83
N GLU A 162 6.72 1.34 11.25
CA GLU A 162 8.08 0.80 11.40
C GLU A 162 8.85 0.91 10.08
N ASP A 163 8.32 0.31 9.01
CA ASP A 163 9.03 0.23 7.74
C ASP A 163 9.22 1.62 7.09
N VAL A 164 8.19 2.45 7.04
CA VAL A 164 8.29 3.81 6.50
C VAL A 164 9.29 4.66 7.31
N ALA A 165 9.26 4.56 8.64
CA ALA A 165 10.18 5.29 9.50
C ALA A 165 11.64 4.85 9.31
N LEU A 166 11.88 3.53 9.26
CA LEU A 166 13.20 2.96 9.00
C LEU A 166 13.71 3.32 7.61
N GLN A 167 12.86 3.32 6.59
CA GLN A 167 13.26 3.75 5.25
C GLN A 167 13.60 5.24 5.23
N CYS A 168 12.80 6.10 5.84
CA CYS A 168 13.14 7.52 5.95
C CYS A 168 14.50 7.73 6.62
N HIS A 169 14.76 7.04 7.72
CA HIS A 169 16.07 7.08 8.39
C HIS A 169 17.19 6.58 7.48
N LYS A 170 17.04 5.39 6.89
CA LYS A 170 18.02 4.74 6.01
C LYS A 170 18.39 5.62 4.81
N TYR A 171 17.43 6.34 4.25
CA TYR A 171 17.64 7.22 3.10
C TYR A 171 17.99 8.66 3.46
N GLY A 172 18.33 8.91 4.72
CA GLY A 172 18.99 10.13 5.15
C GLY A 172 18.06 11.25 5.63
N ALA A 173 16.90 10.93 6.16
CA ALA A 173 16.14 11.89 6.96
C ALA A 173 17.01 12.40 8.13
N LYS A 174 16.93 13.69 8.43
CA LYS A 174 17.69 14.30 9.55
C LYS A 174 17.27 13.76 10.90
N SER A 175 15.99 13.54 11.09
CA SER A 175 15.42 12.88 12.27
C SER A 175 14.08 12.23 11.91
N VAL A 176 13.74 11.17 12.65
CA VAL A 176 12.43 10.50 12.50
C VAL A 176 11.79 10.36 13.88
N THR A 177 10.61 10.93 14.04
CA THR A 177 9.80 10.83 15.26
C THR A 177 8.56 10.00 14.97
N ILE A 178 8.36 8.92 15.74
CA ILE A 178 7.22 8.02 15.58
C ILE A 178 6.21 8.32 16.68
N GLY A 179 5.02 8.78 16.31
CA GLY A 179 3.95 9.09 17.26
C GLY A 179 3.00 7.90 17.43
N TYR A 180 2.91 7.36 18.65
CA TYR A 180 1.98 6.27 18.97
C TYR A 180 0.77 6.74 19.79
N ARG A 181 -0.36 6.02 19.74
CA ARG A 181 -1.58 6.37 20.50
C ARG A 181 -1.75 5.59 21.80
N HIS A 182 -1.41 4.33 21.81
CA HIS A 182 -1.64 3.44 22.95
C HIS A 182 -0.31 2.92 23.50
N ASN A 183 0.39 2.13 22.73
CA ASN A 183 1.66 1.52 23.12
C ASN A 183 2.75 1.85 22.09
N PRO A 184 3.99 2.14 22.58
CA PRO A 184 5.14 2.20 21.70
C PRO A 184 5.42 0.81 21.11
N MET A 185 6.14 0.74 20.00
CA MET A 185 6.64 -0.52 19.46
C MET A 185 7.74 -1.10 20.37
N GLY A 186 8.43 -0.24 21.10
CA GLY A 186 9.43 -0.66 22.11
C GLY A 186 10.73 -1.17 21.50
N PHE A 187 11.02 -0.84 20.25
CA PHE A 187 12.25 -1.23 19.60
C PHE A 187 13.43 -0.36 20.04
N LYS A 188 14.63 -0.92 19.97
CA LYS A 188 15.86 -0.15 20.09
C LYS A 188 16.13 0.55 18.75
N TRP A 189 15.66 1.78 18.65
CA TRP A 189 15.79 2.57 17.42
C TRP A 189 17.23 3.06 17.20
N PRO A 190 17.64 3.24 15.93
CA PRO A 190 18.88 3.91 15.58
C PRO A 190 18.95 5.35 16.10
N GLU A 191 20.17 5.90 16.19
CA GLU A 191 20.35 7.32 16.51
C GLU A 191 19.59 8.20 15.51
N GLY A 192 18.96 9.27 16.00
CA GLY A 192 18.10 10.15 15.19
C GLY A 192 16.64 9.68 15.04
N MET A 193 16.30 8.50 15.58
CA MET A 193 14.93 8.01 15.66
C MET A 193 14.43 7.94 17.10
N LYS A 194 13.15 8.22 17.32
CA LYS A 194 12.49 8.08 18.62
C LYS A 194 11.00 7.84 18.51
N GLU A 195 10.45 7.20 19.54
CA GLU A 195 9.01 7.12 19.75
C GLU A 195 8.56 8.17 20.76
N VAL A 196 7.38 8.75 20.52
CA VAL A 196 6.74 9.74 21.40
C VAL A 196 5.25 9.45 21.50
N PHE A 197 4.66 9.81 22.65
CA PHE A 197 3.23 9.63 22.84
C PHE A 197 2.46 10.64 21.97
N HIS A 198 1.39 10.25 21.44
CA HIS A 198 0.31 10.89 20.72
C HIS A 198 0.52 12.36 20.27
N LEU A 199 0.44 12.59 18.95
CA LEU A 199 0.39 13.94 18.40
C LEU A 199 -0.87 14.67 18.92
N ASP A 200 -0.68 15.83 19.52
CA ASP A 200 -1.76 16.71 19.95
C ASP A 200 -2.19 17.66 18.84
N ARG A 201 -1.25 18.42 18.30
CA ARG A 201 -1.52 19.42 17.27
C ARG A 201 -0.25 19.80 16.50
N LEU A 202 -0.44 20.58 15.45
CA LEU A 202 0.63 21.25 14.70
C LEU A 202 0.57 22.76 14.96
N GLU A 203 1.72 23.36 15.28
CA GLU A 203 1.87 24.81 15.47
C GLU A 203 3.00 25.33 14.60
N GLY A 204 2.68 26.15 13.60
CA GLY A 204 3.66 26.59 12.61
C GLY A 204 4.33 25.38 11.96
N ASN A 205 5.63 25.25 12.11
CA ASN A 205 6.42 24.13 11.59
C ASN A 205 6.74 23.04 12.63
N LYS A 206 6.03 23.03 13.76
CA LYS A 206 6.28 22.10 14.87
C LYS A 206 5.13 21.13 15.07
N ALA A 207 5.48 19.89 15.38
CA ALA A 207 4.57 18.89 15.90
C ALA A 207 4.64 18.89 17.44
N ILE A 208 3.51 19.07 18.10
CA ILE A 208 3.37 19.12 19.55
C ILE A 208 2.75 17.80 19.99
N PHE A 209 3.42 17.11 20.86
CA PHE A 209 3.01 15.82 21.43
C PHE A 209 2.56 15.97 22.87
N LYS A 210 1.67 15.07 23.33
CA LYS A 210 1.19 15.00 24.72
C LYS A 210 2.25 14.47 25.66
#